data_904e38b65b947f211cbf556b47fca837
#
_entry.id   904e38b65b947f211cbf556b47fca837
#
_cell.length_a   1.000
_cell.length_b   1.000
_cell.length_c   1.000
_cell.angle_alpha   90.00
_cell.angle_beta   90.00
_cell.angle_gamma   90.00
#
_symmetry.space_group_name_H-M   'P 1'
#
loop_
_entity.id
_entity.type
_entity.pdbx_description
1 polymer ?
#
loop_
_entity_poly.entity_id
_entity_poly.type
_entity_poly.pdbx_seq_one_letter_code
_entity_poly.pdbx_strand_id
1 'polypeptide(L)'
;MPGSGANVPTDDDGEPSFSHSPGQPPARGIRSVLLLLLLVNLAMSLYQLPLNRVVERRLCRDYYSSTDPTKLQPDGSVDESLCKIPEVQQSLGSIQGVMETTWIVGDFIMTIPLGFVAQSRGRHIVLLLNLISRAFMISWAVIVGYFDQIFPPNSIIAGPILSFLGGDCVFNSITYALVSELTDDPVRRATYFGYMSSISYVVALLGPALGSATMSIILWLPFLLGVGLLLVAVPVILGLSFSPGHAPSDPDTEEQRQGLLSSPVLKAQDSQKRDSVFHSVVAHLRVLLDIITGHPRNFSLLLFSFFLTSLASSDTKLLVQYISGRYHWTFASAGYLLSGKAVVNFLLLSVIVPRVLRSPRFAGSGSIDRANIKFANLCLVVSVMGAMGIAVAAEIWILVPSLFVYAVGSALPIFTLSLLKSPSISPRKSDDENSNVDSHIFSIVMLVKTVGSLLGAPLMAALWVHGITTGGLALGTPYFVSGTCYLIAIGTISSIKAL
;
A
#
# COMPACT_ATOMS: atom_id res chain seq x y z
N MET A 1 -27.29 -81.42 11.31
CA MET A 1 -26.14 -81.58 12.24
C MET A 1 -25.15 -80.50 11.97
N PRO A 2 -24.46 -79.98 12.93
CA PRO A 2 -24.63 -78.56 13.35
C PRO A 2 -23.55 -77.65 12.78
N GLY A 3 -23.97 -76.40 12.63
CA GLY A 3 -23.14 -75.29 12.19
C GLY A 3 -22.22 -74.74 13.28
N SER A 4 -21.06 -74.32 12.90
CA SER A 4 -20.15 -73.56 13.73
C SER A 4 -20.29 -72.07 13.41
N GLY A 5 -20.74 -71.31 14.39
CA GLY A 5 -20.79 -69.88 14.36
C GLY A 5 -19.40 -69.30 14.58
N ALA A 6 -18.93 -68.45 13.69
CA ALA A 6 -17.75 -67.62 13.85
C ALA A 6 -18.23 -66.23 14.37
N ASN A 7 -17.80 -65.89 15.57
CA ASN A 7 -17.92 -64.54 16.14
C ASN A 7 -17.04 -63.57 15.35
N VAL A 8 -17.66 -62.52 14.80
CA VAL A 8 -16.99 -61.34 14.27
C VAL A 8 -16.80 -60.38 15.43
N PRO A 9 -15.59 -59.86 15.71
CA PRO A 9 -15.41 -58.78 16.64
C PRO A 9 -15.89 -57.48 16.00
N THR A 10 -16.80 -56.78 16.65
CA THR A 10 -17.17 -55.39 16.34
C THR A 10 -16.01 -54.49 16.73
N ASP A 11 -15.32 -53.95 15.75
CA ASP A 11 -14.38 -52.87 15.94
C ASP A 11 -15.15 -51.63 16.41
N ASP A 12 -14.81 -51.22 17.62
CA ASP A 12 -15.28 -49.99 18.27
C ASP A 12 -14.47 -48.83 17.65
N ASP A 13 -15.03 -48.20 16.61
CA ASP A 13 -14.48 -47.00 15.95
C ASP A 13 -14.47 -45.84 16.96
N GLY A 14 -13.42 -45.76 17.77
CA GLY A 14 -13.08 -44.61 18.57
C GLY A 14 -12.77 -43.44 17.66
N GLU A 15 -13.77 -42.56 17.43
CA GLU A 15 -13.54 -41.25 16.88
C GLU A 15 -12.47 -40.52 17.70
N PRO A 16 -11.40 -39.98 17.05
CA PRO A 16 -10.44 -39.15 17.77
C PRO A 16 -11.15 -37.86 18.17
N SER A 17 -11.50 -37.77 19.45
CA SER A 17 -11.98 -36.56 20.08
C SER A 17 -10.86 -35.50 20.00
N PHE A 18 -10.89 -34.64 18.98
CA PHE A 18 -10.10 -33.43 18.92
C PHE A 18 -10.53 -32.51 20.06
N SER A 19 -9.79 -32.50 21.14
CA SER A 19 -9.90 -31.52 22.20
C SER A 19 -9.59 -30.12 21.66
N HIS A 20 -10.61 -29.40 21.20
CA HIS A 20 -10.50 -27.98 20.95
C HIS A 20 -10.24 -27.28 22.30
N SER A 21 -9.01 -26.78 22.48
CA SER A 21 -8.75 -25.75 23.49
C SER A 21 -9.66 -24.55 23.21
N PRO A 22 -10.21 -23.87 24.23
CA PRO A 22 -11.14 -22.74 24.07
C PRO A 22 -10.37 -21.49 23.63
N GLY A 23 -9.85 -21.49 22.39
CA GLY A 23 -9.41 -20.30 21.67
C GLY A 23 -10.63 -19.49 21.23
N GLN A 24 -10.53 -18.19 21.27
CA GLN A 24 -11.60 -17.29 20.78
C GLN A 24 -12.13 -17.76 19.43
N PRO A 25 -13.47 -17.70 19.21
CA PRO A 25 -14.03 -18.12 17.93
C PRO A 25 -13.36 -17.34 16.79
N PRO A 26 -12.94 -17.99 15.69
CA PRO A 26 -12.16 -17.41 14.60
C PRO A 26 -12.81 -16.14 14.01
N ALA A 27 -14.14 -16.02 14.16
CA ALA A 27 -14.90 -14.85 13.76
C ALA A 27 -14.59 -13.56 14.57
N ARG A 28 -14.12 -13.66 15.81
CA ARG A 28 -13.72 -12.48 16.60
C ARG A 28 -12.34 -11.98 16.18
N GLY A 29 -11.38 -12.86 15.96
CA GLY A 29 -10.03 -12.50 15.55
C GLY A 29 -10.01 -11.72 14.24
N ILE A 30 -10.70 -12.22 13.20
CA ILE A 30 -10.74 -11.52 11.90
C ILE A 30 -11.41 -10.15 12.00
N ARG A 31 -12.52 -10.02 12.77
CA ARG A 31 -13.20 -8.73 12.93
C ARG A 31 -12.29 -7.69 13.59
N SER A 32 -11.51 -8.08 14.60
CA SER A 32 -10.56 -7.18 15.27
C SER A 32 -9.45 -6.73 14.31
N VAL A 33 -8.90 -7.62 13.49
CA VAL A 33 -7.90 -7.24 12.49
C VAL A 33 -8.50 -6.32 11.42
N LEU A 34 -9.69 -6.61 10.92
CA LEU A 34 -10.36 -5.75 9.94
C LEU A 34 -10.69 -4.36 10.53
N LEU A 35 -11.14 -4.31 11.78
CA LEU A 35 -11.37 -3.05 12.49
C LEU A 35 -10.06 -2.27 12.68
N LEU A 36 -8.98 -2.93 13.08
CA LEU A 36 -7.66 -2.31 13.20
C LEU A 36 -7.20 -1.69 11.88
N LEU A 37 -7.31 -2.45 10.78
CA LEU A 37 -6.98 -1.97 9.43
C LEU A 37 -7.82 -0.76 9.05
N LEU A 38 -9.13 -0.79 9.33
CA LEU A 38 -10.03 0.32 9.02
C LEU A 38 -9.62 1.57 9.81
N LEU A 39 -9.43 1.46 11.13
CA LEU A 39 -9.09 2.59 11.99
C LEU A 39 -7.76 3.24 11.59
N VAL A 40 -6.72 2.43 11.39
CA VAL A 40 -5.38 2.93 11.06
C VAL A 40 -5.33 3.55 9.67
N ASN A 41 -5.87 2.89 8.65
CA ASN A 41 -5.86 3.42 7.30
C ASN A 41 -6.75 4.66 7.15
N LEU A 42 -7.90 4.70 7.85
CA LEU A 42 -8.76 5.88 7.84
C LEU A 42 -8.10 7.07 8.54
N ALA A 43 -7.41 6.86 9.68
CA ALA A 43 -6.66 7.90 10.36
C ALA A 43 -5.59 8.52 9.44
N MET A 44 -4.86 7.69 8.70
CA MET A 44 -3.83 8.16 7.75
C MET A 44 -4.44 8.86 6.53
N SER A 45 -5.59 8.42 6.06
CA SER A 45 -6.30 9.08 4.95
C SER A 45 -6.85 10.46 5.35
N LEU A 46 -7.32 10.60 6.60
CA LEU A 46 -7.75 11.88 7.17
C LEU A 46 -6.59 12.86 7.37
N TYR A 47 -5.38 12.39 7.58
CA TYR A 47 -4.18 13.21 7.75
C TYR A 47 -3.69 13.85 6.45
N GLN A 48 -3.69 13.09 5.35
CA GLN A 48 -2.93 13.43 4.14
C GLN A 48 -3.43 14.72 3.44
N LEU A 49 -4.74 14.89 3.34
CA LEU A 49 -5.34 16.04 2.66
C LEU A 49 -5.21 17.35 3.47
N PRO A 50 -5.58 17.39 4.77
CA PRO A 50 -5.44 18.58 5.58
C PRO A 50 -4.00 19.01 5.82
N LEU A 51 -3.05 18.05 5.81
CA LEU A 51 -1.62 18.37 5.90
C LEU A 51 -1.20 19.36 4.81
N ASN A 52 -1.60 19.11 3.57
CA ASN A 52 -1.31 20.01 2.45
C ASN A 52 -1.81 21.42 2.72
N ARG A 53 -3.02 21.53 3.27
CA ARG A 53 -3.61 22.84 3.57
C ARG A 53 -2.89 23.55 4.73
N VAL A 54 -2.48 22.82 5.77
CA VAL A 54 -1.73 23.40 6.90
C VAL A 54 -0.38 23.93 6.44
N VAL A 55 0.36 23.14 5.65
CA VAL A 55 1.67 23.56 5.11
C VAL A 55 1.51 24.73 4.16
N GLU A 56 0.55 24.67 3.23
CA GLU A 56 0.28 25.75 2.30
C GLU A 56 -0.05 27.05 3.04
N ARG A 57 -0.95 27.00 4.04
CA ARG A 57 -1.33 28.19 4.85
C ARG A 57 -0.11 28.84 5.49
N ARG A 58 0.80 28.03 6.03
CA ARG A 58 2.03 28.52 6.66
C ARG A 58 2.98 29.19 5.67
N LEU A 59 3.28 28.51 4.57
CA LEU A 59 4.14 29.03 3.51
C LEU A 59 3.57 30.32 2.88
N CYS A 60 2.27 30.34 2.64
CA CYS A 60 1.57 31.48 2.08
C CYS A 60 1.63 32.69 3.00
N ARG A 61 1.42 32.50 4.31
CA ARG A 61 1.53 33.56 5.29
C ARG A 61 2.95 34.11 5.36
N ASP A 62 3.97 33.25 5.40
CA ASP A 62 5.38 33.66 5.44
C ASP A 62 5.74 34.45 4.18
N TYR A 63 5.25 34.04 3.02
CA TYR A 63 5.46 34.75 1.75
C TYR A 63 4.83 36.15 1.78
N TYR A 64 3.55 36.26 2.14
CA TYR A 64 2.84 37.56 2.12
C TYR A 64 3.28 38.47 3.25
N SER A 65 3.72 37.94 4.40
CA SER A 65 4.28 38.77 5.48
C SER A 65 5.55 39.53 5.05
N SER A 66 6.30 38.96 4.10
CA SER A 66 7.53 39.58 3.58
C SER A 66 7.31 40.39 2.31
N THR A 67 6.33 40.03 1.47
CA THR A 67 6.17 40.59 0.12
C THR A 67 5.04 41.63 0.04
N ASP A 68 3.88 41.36 0.62
CA ASP A 68 2.69 42.22 0.56
C ASP A 68 1.80 42.01 1.81
N PRO A 69 2.13 42.68 2.94
CA PRO A 69 1.36 42.56 4.18
C PRO A 69 -0.12 43.00 4.08
N THR A 70 -0.50 43.72 3.03
CA THR A 70 -1.89 44.21 2.86
C THR A 70 -2.88 43.08 2.56
N LYS A 71 -2.40 41.95 2.09
CA LYS A 71 -3.20 40.74 1.81
C LYS A 71 -3.42 39.84 3.02
N LEU A 72 -2.75 40.14 4.16
CA LEU A 72 -3.04 39.46 5.40
C LEU A 72 -4.32 40.01 6.02
N GLN A 73 -5.21 39.11 6.43
CA GLN A 73 -6.38 39.46 7.23
C GLN A 73 -5.95 39.87 8.65
N PRO A 74 -6.82 40.54 9.43
CA PRO A 74 -6.48 40.95 10.80
C PRO A 74 -6.09 39.81 11.74
N ASP A 75 -6.53 38.60 11.46
CA ASP A 75 -6.18 37.36 12.17
C ASP A 75 -4.86 36.73 11.68
N GLY A 76 -4.17 37.35 10.72
CA GLY A 76 -2.97 36.87 10.09
C GLY A 76 -3.20 35.72 9.09
N SER A 77 -4.44 35.43 8.72
CA SER A 77 -4.75 34.45 7.69
C SER A 77 -4.69 35.06 6.28
N VAL A 78 -4.52 34.19 5.28
CA VAL A 78 -4.57 34.54 3.84
C VAL A 78 -5.62 33.67 3.19
N ASP A 79 -6.38 34.24 2.25
CA ASP A 79 -7.35 33.47 1.47
C ASP A 79 -6.64 32.35 0.69
N GLU A 80 -7.24 31.15 0.68
CA GLU A 80 -6.66 29.98 0.03
C GLU A 80 -6.40 30.20 -1.47
N SER A 81 -7.24 30.97 -2.13
CA SER A 81 -7.11 31.28 -3.56
C SER A 81 -5.83 32.06 -3.88
N LEU A 82 -5.38 32.92 -2.97
CA LEU A 82 -4.15 33.70 -3.10
C LEU A 82 -2.88 32.87 -2.84
N CYS A 83 -3.01 31.70 -2.20
CA CYS A 83 -1.88 30.82 -1.90
C CYS A 83 -1.47 29.91 -3.09
N LYS A 84 -2.19 29.96 -4.21
CA LYS A 84 -1.91 29.12 -5.40
C LYS A 84 -0.83 29.70 -6.31
N ILE A 85 0.08 30.50 -5.76
CA ILE A 85 1.23 31.07 -6.47
C ILE A 85 2.38 30.08 -6.60
N PRO A 86 3.21 30.17 -7.66
CA PRO A 86 4.28 29.22 -7.94
C PRO A 86 5.26 29.02 -6.77
N GLU A 87 5.66 30.09 -6.09
CA GLU A 87 6.63 30.07 -5.00
C GLU A 87 6.15 29.25 -3.81
N VAL A 88 4.88 29.40 -3.44
CA VAL A 88 4.25 28.65 -2.35
C VAL A 88 4.06 27.19 -2.75
N GLN A 89 3.56 26.94 -3.97
CA GLN A 89 3.30 25.58 -4.45
C GLN A 89 4.59 24.77 -4.67
N GLN A 90 5.68 25.42 -5.09
CA GLN A 90 7.00 24.80 -5.23
C GLN A 90 7.55 24.37 -3.86
N SER A 91 7.49 25.24 -2.87
CA SER A 91 7.92 24.94 -1.50
C SER A 91 7.08 23.82 -0.89
N LEU A 92 5.76 23.84 -1.09
CA LEU A 92 4.84 22.79 -0.65
C LEU A 92 5.19 21.43 -1.29
N GLY A 93 5.41 21.39 -2.60
CA GLY A 93 5.79 20.18 -3.33
C GLY A 93 7.13 19.60 -2.85
N SER A 94 8.12 20.46 -2.58
CA SER A 94 9.42 20.06 -2.05
C SER A 94 9.31 19.45 -0.65
N ILE A 95 8.60 20.11 0.27
CA ILE A 95 8.39 19.61 1.64
C ILE A 95 7.70 18.24 1.59
N GLN A 96 6.65 18.12 0.79
CA GLN A 96 5.90 16.88 0.70
C GLN A 96 6.71 15.74 0.07
N GLY A 97 7.49 16.04 -0.97
CA GLY A 97 8.39 15.07 -1.58
C GLY A 97 9.43 14.51 -0.58
N VAL A 98 10.02 15.39 0.25
CA VAL A 98 10.95 14.99 1.31
C VAL A 98 10.25 14.16 2.38
N MET A 99 9.05 14.57 2.83
CA MET A 99 8.28 13.84 3.84
C MET A 99 7.92 12.42 3.36
N GLU A 100 7.39 12.29 2.14
CA GLU A 100 7.02 10.99 1.57
C GLU A 100 8.25 10.09 1.39
N THR A 101 9.35 10.65 0.89
CA THR A 101 10.62 9.91 0.73
C THR A 101 11.15 9.43 2.09
N THR A 102 11.15 10.30 3.11
CA THR A 102 11.60 9.94 4.48
C THR A 102 10.73 8.82 5.05
N TRP A 103 9.41 8.88 4.86
CA TRP A 103 8.48 7.84 5.29
C TRP A 103 8.81 6.49 4.64
N ILE A 104 8.97 6.45 3.31
CA ILE A 104 9.25 5.20 2.57
C ILE A 104 10.63 4.65 2.93
N VAL A 105 11.66 5.49 3.06
CA VAL A 105 13.02 5.08 3.43
C VAL A 105 13.02 4.46 4.83
N GLY A 106 12.40 5.13 5.80
CA GLY A 106 12.34 4.63 7.18
C GLY A 106 11.60 3.28 7.26
N ASP A 107 10.47 3.16 6.61
CA ASP A 107 9.68 1.92 6.54
C ASP A 107 10.46 0.79 5.87
N PHE A 108 11.13 1.05 4.76
CA PHE A 108 11.93 0.06 4.03
C PHE A 108 13.10 -0.47 4.87
N ILE A 109 13.88 0.42 5.50
CA ILE A 109 15.04 0.04 6.32
C ILE A 109 14.60 -0.79 7.54
N MET A 110 13.48 -0.41 8.16
CA MET A 110 13.05 -1.03 9.42
C MET A 110 12.14 -2.24 9.22
N THR A 111 11.73 -2.58 8.01
CA THR A 111 10.90 -3.75 7.73
C THR A 111 11.53 -5.04 8.25
N ILE A 112 12.82 -5.24 8.00
CA ILE A 112 13.54 -6.45 8.47
C ILE A 112 13.77 -6.44 9.99
N PRO A 113 14.37 -5.38 10.59
CA PRO A 113 14.60 -5.34 12.03
C PRO A 113 13.32 -5.50 12.87
N LEU A 114 12.23 -4.83 12.45
CA LEU A 114 10.96 -4.93 13.17
C LEU A 114 10.27 -6.28 12.97
N GLY A 115 10.51 -6.97 11.86
CA GLY A 115 10.12 -8.37 11.68
C GLY A 115 10.74 -9.28 12.76
N PHE A 116 12.01 -9.10 13.08
CA PHE A 116 12.69 -9.82 14.19
C PHE A 116 12.10 -9.45 15.56
N VAL A 117 11.86 -8.17 15.80
CA VAL A 117 11.24 -7.73 17.06
C VAL A 117 9.85 -8.34 17.22
N ALA A 118 9.08 -8.43 16.14
CA ALA A 118 7.74 -9.04 16.14
C ALA A 118 7.77 -10.52 16.55
N GLN A 119 8.81 -11.24 16.14
CA GLN A 119 8.98 -12.65 16.50
C GLN A 119 9.54 -12.84 17.93
N SER A 120 10.51 -12.01 18.34
CA SER A 120 11.20 -12.16 19.62
C SER A 120 10.43 -11.59 20.81
N ARG A 121 9.75 -10.45 20.64
CA ARG A 121 9.04 -9.72 21.69
C ARG A 121 7.52 -9.71 21.54
N GLY A 122 7.02 -10.24 20.42
CA GLY A 122 5.60 -10.29 20.12
C GLY A 122 5.14 -9.21 19.16
N ARG A 123 4.17 -9.57 18.33
CA ARG A 123 3.63 -8.72 17.24
C ARG A 123 2.88 -7.49 17.74
N HIS A 124 2.24 -7.59 18.93
CA HIS A 124 1.52 -6.46 19.54
C HIS A 124 2.43 -5.28 19.83
N ILE A 125 3.68 -5.51 20.25
CA ILE A 125 4.66 -4.44 20.52
C ILE A 125 4.97 -3.67 19.22
N VAL A 126 5.19 -4.38 18.13
CA VAL A 126 5.50 -3.74 16.85
C VAL A 126 4.30 -3.00 16.28
N LEU A 127 3.08 -3.54 16.44
CA LEU A 127 1.87 -2.82 16.06
C LEU A 127 1.66 -1.55 16.90
N LEU A 128 1.94 -1.59 18.21
CA LEU A 128 1.89 -0.38 19.08
C LEU A 128 2.96 0.64 18.69
N LEU A 129 4.19 0.20 18.40
CA LEU A 129 5.26 1.10 17.91
C LEU A 129 4.84 1.78 16.60
N ASN A 130 4.20 1.06 15.70
CA ASN A 130 3.67 1.60 14.46
C ASN A 130 2.56 2.64 14.72
N LEU A 131 1.66 2.42 15.69
CA LEU A 131 0.66 3.41 16.08
C LEU A 131 1.30 4.67 16.67
N ILE A 132 2.35 4.53 17.50
CA ILE A 132 3.09 5.65 18.06
C ILE A 132 3.72 6.50 16.95
N SER A 133 4.35 5.88 15.97
CA SER A 133 4.92 6.57 14.80
C SER A 133 3.87 7.41 14.08
N ARG A 134 2.71 6.83 13.78
CA ARG A 134 1.61 7.52 13.09
C ARG A 134 0.98 8.63 13.93
N ALA A 135 0.73 8.35 15.21
CA ALA A 135 0.18 9.34 16.13
C ALA A 135 1.14 10.54 16.31
N PHE A 136 2.45 10.28 16.38
CA PHE A 136 3.46 11.33 16.41
C PHE A 136 3.41 12.18 15.14
N MET A 137 3.38 11.55 13.96
CA MET A 137 3.35 12.26 12.68
C MET A 137 2.13 13.20 12.57
N ILE A 138 0.94 12.70 12.94
CA ILE A 138 -0.28 13.52 12.96
C ILE A 138 -0.19 14.64 13.99
N SER A 139 0.23 14.33 15.21
CA SER A 139 0.35 15.32 16.30
C SER A 139 1.42 16.38 16.01
N TRP A 140 2.55 15.97 15.41
CA TRP A 140 3.61 16.88 15.00
C TRP A 140 3.14 17.88 13.95
N ALA A 141 2.34 17.44 12.98
CA ALA A 141 1.75 18.34 12.00
C ALA A 141 0.84 19.40 12.64
N VAL A 142 0.07 19.01 13.68
CA VAL A 142 -0.76 19.95 14.45
C VAL A 142 0.12 20.92 15.24
N ILE A 143 1.14 20.43 15.93
CA ILE A 143 2.06 21.27 16.74
C ILE A 143 2.75 22.30 15.85
N VAL A 144 3.39 21.86 14.78
CA VAL A 144 4.08 22.76 13.84
C VAL A 144 3.08 23.73 13.18
N GLY A 145 1.90 23.24 12.82
CA GLY A 145 0.87 24.06 12.18
C GLY A 145 0.24 25.12 13.11
N TYR A 146 0.13 24.83 14.42
CA TYR A 146 -0.49 25.70 15.41
C TYR A 146 0.50 26.71 16.01
N PHE A 147 1.70 26.26 16.38
CA PHE A 147 2.76 27.11 16.97
C PHE A 147 3.65 27.73 15.89
N ASP A 148 3.03 28.59 15.10
CA ASP A 148 3.65 29.21 13.94
C ASP A 148 4.79 30.18 14.25
N GLN A 149 4.82 30.77 15.43
CA GLN A 149 5.87 31.68 15.88
C GLN A 149 7.14 30.96 16.36
N ILE A 150 7.01 29.65 16.75
CA ILE A 150 8.12 28.88 17.33
C ILE A 150 8.81 28.03 16.26
N PHE A 151 8.03 27.41 15.39
CA PHE A 151 8.54 26.44 14.41
C PHE A 151 8.50 27.02 12.98
N PRO A 152 9.61 26.98 12.21
CA PRO A 152 9.55 27.27 10.78
C PRO A 152 8.75 26.21 10.03
N PRO A 153 8.15 26.53 8.85
CA PRO A 153 7.34 25.56 8.08
C PRO A 153 8.06 24.25 7.75
N ASN A 154 9.37 24.33 7.51
CA ASN A 154 10.20 23.16 7.20
C ASN A 154 10.32 22.16 8.36
N SER A 155 10.04 22.57 9.61
CA SER A 155 10.07 21.65 10.76
C SER A 155 9.05 20.52 10.64
N ILE A 156 8.05 20.63 9.76
CA ILE A 156 7.05 19.60 9.55
C ILE A 156 7.68 18.32 8.96
N ILE A 157 8.83 18.45 8.27
CA ILE A 157 9.61 17.34 7.72
C ILE A 157 10.06 16.34 8.80
N ALA A 158 10.15 16.78 10.05
CA ALA A 158 10.50 15.90 11.16
C ALA A 158 9.38 14.88 11.51
N GLY A 159 8.14 15.10 11.08
CA GLY A 159 7.03 14.19 11.37
C GLY A 159 7.29 12.75 10.93
N PRO A 160 7.69 12.48 9.69
CA PRO A 160 8.00 11.13 9.20
C PRO A 160 9.23 10.46 9.81
N ILE A 161 10.09 11.16 10.56
CA ILE A 161 11.33 10.58 11.12
C ILE A 161 11.03 9.35 11.98
N LEU A 162 9.93 9.36 12.75
CA LEU A 162 9.56 8.20 13.54
C LEU A 162 9.04 7.00 12.72
N SER A 163 9.01 7.05 11.38
CA SER A 163 8.74 5.89 10.53
C SER A 163 9.72 4.74 10.76
N PHE A 164 10.88 5.02 11.36
CA PHE A 164 11.81 4.00 11.85
C PHE A 164 11.23 3.13 12.99
N LEU A 165 10.14 3.52 13.64
CA LEU A 165 9.42 2.67 14.59
C LEU A 165 8.37 1.76 13.92
N GLY A 166 8.14 1.92 12.63
CA GLY A 166 7.26 1.11 11.82
C GLY A 166 6.46 1.95 10.83
N GLY A 167 6.37 1.47 9.58
CA GLY A 167 5.62 2.08 8.50
C GLY A 167 4.54 1.15 7.95
N ASP A 168 4.13 1.41 6.70
CA ASP A 168 3.04 0.66 6.05
C ASP A 168 3.42 -0.79 5.72
N CYS A 169 4.68 -1.04 5.33
CA CYS A 169 5.16 -2.39 5.01
C CYS A 169 5.13 -3.29 6.24
N VAL A 170 5.65 -2.79 7.37
CA VAL A 170 5.68 -3.52 8.65
C VAL A 170 4.26 -3.81 9.14
N PHE A 171 3.39 -2.80 9.12
CA PHE A 171 2.01 -2.92 9.56
C PHE A 171 1.23 -3.95 8.73
N ASN A 172 1.31 -3.86 7.40
CA ASN A 172 0.65 -4.79 6.50
C ASN A 172 1.21 -6.20 6.65
N SER A 173 2.52 -6.37 6.73
CA SER A 173 3.17 -7.68 6.91
C SER A 173 2.63 -8.39 8.15
N ILE A 174 2.61 -7.70 9.30
CA ILE A 174 2.13 -8.29 10.56
C ILE A 174 0.62 -8.61 10.49
N THR A 175 -0.19 -7.72 9.91
CA THR A 175 -1.64 -7.94 9.82
C THR A 175 -1.99 -9.09 8.87
N TYR A 176 -1.30 -9.24 7.73
CA TYR A 176 -1.46 -10.39 6.85
C TYR A 176 -1.04 -11.70 7.52
N ALA A 177 0.04 -11.66 8.29
CA ALA A 177 0.47 -12.81 9.05
C ALA A 177 -0.53 -13.25 10.11
N LEU A 178 -1.05 -12.30 10.88
CA LEU A 178 -2.09 -12.60 11.87
C LEU A 178 -3.31 -13.27 11.23
N VAL A 179 -3.74 -12.77 10.07
CA VAL A 179 -4.89 -13.35 9.36
C VAL A 179 -4.58 -14.75 8.83
N SER A 180 -3.33 -15.00 8.38
CA SER A 180 -2.94 -16.33 7.90
C SER A 180 -2.95 -17.39 9.00
N GLU A 181 -2.75 -17.00 10.25
CA GLU A 181 -2.80 -17.90 11.42
C GLU A 181 -4.21 -18.15 11.97
N LEU A 182 -5.19 -17.31 11.57
CA LEU A 182 -6.57 -17.48 12.04
C LEU A 182 -7.28 -18.67 11.41
N THR A 183 -6.76 -19.24 10.33
CA THR A 183 -7.38 -20.38 9.65
C THR A 183 -6.35 -21.19 8.85
N ASP A 184 -6.43 -22.51 8.96
CA ASP A 184 -5.65 -23.44 8.16
C ASP A 184 -6.30 -23.71 6.78
N ASP A 185 -7.59 -23.39 6.62
CA ASP A 185 -8.32 -23.53 5.36
C ASP A 185 -7.87 -22.47 4.34
N PRO A 186 -7.24 -22.86 3.21
CA PRO A 186 -6.74 -21.94 2.19
C PRO A 186 -7.85 -21.11 1.56
N VAL A 187 -9.08 -21.62 1.44
CA VAL A 187 -10.22 -20.89 0.85
C VAL A 187 -10.69 -19.78 1.79
N ARG A 188 -10.82 -20.06 3.08
CA ARG A 188 -11.15 -19.05 4.10
C ARG A 188 -10.04 -18.00 4.21
N ARG A 189 -8.78 -18.40 4.16
CA ARG A 189 -7.63 -17.48 4.19
C ARG A 189 -7.68 -16.51 3.01
N ALA A 190 -7.90 -17.00 1.80
CA ALA A 190 -8.07 -16.17 0.61
C ALA A 190 -9.27 -15.19 0.75
N THR A 191 -10.38 -15.64 1.33
CA THR A 191 -11.55 -14.80 1.60
C THR A 191 -11.21 -13.68 2.58
N TYR A 192 -10.47 -13.97 3.65
CA TYR A 192 -10.05 -12.97 4.64
C TYR A 192 -9.10 -11.93 4.04
N PHE A 193 -8.16 -12.33 3.18
CA PHE A 193 -7.33 -11.38 2.43
C PHE A 193 -8.15 -10.52 1.49
N GLY A 194 -9.21 -11.07 0.90
CA GLY A 194 -10.19 -10.30 0.13
C GLY A 194 -10.88 -9.22 0.97
N TYR A 195 -11.28 -9.53 2.21
CA TYR A 195 -11.86 -8.55 3.12
C TYR A 195 -10.85 -7.45 3.52
N MET A 196 -9.59 -7.81 3.79
CA MET A 196 -8.54 -6.82 4.06
C MET A 196 -8.35 -5.85 2.90
N SER A 197 -8.29 -6.36 1.67
CA SER A 197 -8.20 -5.53 0.48
C SER A 197 -9.43 -4.63 0.30
N SER A 198 -10.62 -5.13 0.63
CA SER A 198 -11.88 -4.35 0.54
C SER A 198 -11.87 -3.13 1.46
N ILE A 199 -11.25 -3.23 2.64
CA ILE A 199 -11.10 -2.08 3.56
C ILE A 199 -10.32 -0.95 2.89
N SER A 200 -9.26 -1.26 2.16
CA SER A 200 -8.47 -0.23 1.46
C SER A 200 -9.32 0.55 0.46
N TYR A 201 -10.25 -0.11 -0.24
CA TYR A 201 -11.18 0.57 -1.15
C TYR A 201 -12.21 1.42 -0.41
N VAL A 202 -12.72 0.93 0.72
CA VAL A 202 -13.64 1.70 1.58
C VAL A 202 -12.95 2.96 2.11
N VAL A 203 -11.72 2.84 2.59
CA VAL A 203 -10.93 3.97 3.08
C VAL A 203 -10.60 4.95 1.94
N ALA A 204 -10.24 4.46 0.76
CA ALA A 204 -9.97 5.32 -0.40
C ALA A 204 -11.20 6.12 -0.84
N LEU A 205 -12.41 5.58 -0.60
CA LEU A 205 -13.67 6.26 -0.87
C LEU A 205 -14.03 7.27 0.24
N LEU A 206 -14.01 6.83 1.49
CA LEU A 206 -14.48 7.62 2.63
C LEU A 206 -13.46 8.65 3.11
N GLY A 207 -12.17 8.31 3.07
CA GLY A 207 -11.11 9.13 3.65
C GLY A 207 -11.03 10.54 3.08
N PRO A 208 -10.86 10.72 1.76
CA PRO A 208 -10.83 12.06 1.16
C PRO A 208 -12.14 12.82 1.34
N ALA A 209 -13.30 12.15 1.29
CA ALA A 209 -14.62 12.79 1.52
C ALA A 209 -14.74 13.31 2.94
N LEU A 210 -14.46 12.48 3.95
CA LEU A 210 -14.50 12.86 5.35
C LEU A 210 -13.42 13.91 5.68
N GLY A 211 -12.20 13.74 5.13
CA GLY A 211 -11.13 14.72 5.27
C GLY A 211 -11.54 16.10 4.74
N SER A 212 -12.12 16.14 3.54
CA SER A 212 -12.62 17.39 2.93
C SER A 212 -13.76 18.00 3.74
N ALA A 213 -14.76 17.21 4.11
CA ALA A 213 -15.92 17.68 4.86
C ALA A 213 -15.54 18.23 6.25
N THR A 214 -14.67 17.51 6.97
CA THR A 214 -14.23 17.92 8.32
C THR A 214 -13.29 19.14 8.26
N MET A 215 -12.39 19.19 7.26
CA MET A 215 -11.48 20.31 7.07
C MET A 215 -12.22 21.60 6.68
N SER A 216 -13.35 21.53 5.96
CA SER A 216 -14.15 22.70 5.60
C SER A 216 -14.89 23.31 6.79
N ILE A 217 -15.11 22.54 7.87
CA ILE A 217 -15.70 23.04 9.11
C ILE A 217 -14.61 23.62 10.01
N ILE A 218 -13.60 22.83 10.35
CA ILE A 218 -12.47 23.22 11.19
C ILE A 218 -11.22 22.52 10.65
N LEU A 219 -10.18 23.29 10.31
CA LEU A 219 -8.93 22.78 9.73
C LEU A 219 -8.25 21.68 10.56
N TRP A 220 -8.37 21.74 11.89
CA TRP A 220 -7.72 20.82 12.83
C TRP A 220 -8.54 19.57 13.11
N LEU A 221 -9.84 19.57 12.78
CA LEU A 221 -10.77 18.48 13.11
C LEU A 221 -10.33 17.12 12.54
N PRO A 222 -9.91 17.00 11.26
CA PRO A 222 -9.48 15.71 10.72
C PRO A 222 -8.25 15.12 11.43
N PHE A 223 -7.32 15.97 11.89
CA PHE A 223 -6.16 15.49 12.67
C PHE A 223 -6.58 14.95 14.04
N LEU A 224 -7.47 15.66 14.74
CA LEU A 224 -8.01 15.21 16.04
C LEU A 224 -8.77 13.90 15.89
N LEU A 225 -9.59 13.77 14.85
CA LEU A 225 -10.28 12.52 14.51
C LEU A 225 -9.27 11.41 14.20
N GLY A 226 -8.21 11.70 13.44
CA GLY A 226 -7.15 10.76 13.13
C GLY A 226 -6.46 10.23 14.40
N VAL A 227 -6.06 11.11 15.31
CA VAL A 227 -5.47 10.71 16.61
C VAL A 227 -6.49 9.91 17.43
N GLY A 228 -7.76 10.33 17.47
CA GLY A 228 -8.82 9.61 18.16
C GLY A 228 -9.01 8.18 17.62
N LEU A 229 -8.99 7.98 16.31
CA LEU A 229 -9.06 6.66 15.68
C LEU A 229 -7.85 5.79 16.04
N LEU A 230 -6.63 6.36 16.09
CA LEU A 230 -5.43 5.63 16.52
C LEU A 230 -5.50 5.26 18.01
N LEU A 231 -6.04 6.12 18.88
CA LEU A 231 -6.26 5.80 20.29
C LEU A 231 -7.27 4.67 20.46
N VAL A 232 -8.36 4.65 19.67
CA VAL A 232 -9.34 3.54 19.64
C VAL A 232 -8.69 2.25 19.09
N ALA A 233 -7.68 2.33 18.24
CA ALA A 233 -6.97 1.16 17.74
C ALA A 233 -6.10 0.48 18.82
N VAL A 234 -5.65 1.19 19.87
CA VAL A 234 -4.85 0.63 20.98
C VAL A 234 -5.56 -0.53 21.68
N PRO A 235 -6.79 -0.35 22.24
CA PRO A 235 -7.49 -1.46 22.88
C PRO A 235 -7.83 -2.60 21.92
N VAL A 236 -7.98 -2.32 20.62
CA VAL A 236 -8.19 -3.38 19.62
C VAL A 236 -6.93 -4.24 19.50
N ILE A 237 -5.72 -3.65 19.48
CA ILE A 237 -4.46 -4.40 19.48
C ILE A 237 -4.28 -5.20 20.75
N LEU A 238 -4.55 -4.60 21.90
CA LEU A 238 -4.41 -5.28 23.20
C LEU A 238 -5.45 -6.42 23.37
N GLY A 239 -6.61 -6.30 22.75
CA GLY A 239 -7.64 -7.33 22.72
C GLY A 239 -7.41 -8.46 21.69
N LEU A 240 -6.44 -8.31 20.80
CA LEU A 240 -6.01 -9.41 19.92
C LEU A 240 -5.27 -10.45 20.77
N SER A 241 -5.88 -11.63 20.94
CA SER A 241 -5.23 -12.75 21.62
C SER A 241 -4.11 -13.27 20.71
N PHE A 242 -2.90 -12.84 21.00
CA PHE A 242 -1.71 -13.46 20.42
C PHE A 242 -1.46 -14.74 21.19
N SER A 243 -1.75 -15.89 20.60
CA SER A 243 -1.28 -17.16 21.16
C SER A 243 0.24 -17.07 21.22
N PRO A 244 0.86 -17.15 22.42
CA PRO A 244 2.31 -17.28 22.48
C PRO A 244 2.62 -18.54 21.67
N GLY A 245 3.51 -18.40 20.65
CA GLY A 245 3.81 -19.48 19.73
C GLY A 245 4.01 -20.78 20.50
N HIS A 246 3.15 -21.76 20.24
CA HIS A 246 3.44 -23.13 20.63
C HIS A 246 4.80 -23.43 20.00
N ALA A 247 5.77 -23.74 20.85
CA ALA A 247 6.98 -24.40 20.39
C ALA A 247 6.50 -25.65 19.63
N PRO A 248 6.84 -25.82 18.35
CA PRO A 248 6.32 -26.91 17.57
C PRO A 248 6.88 -28.20 18.10
N SER A 249 6.01 -29.15 18.40
CA SER A 249 6.37 -30.52 18.71
C SER A 249 6.55 -31.38 17.45
N ASP A 250 6.28 -30.82 16.24
CA ASP A 250 6.48 -31.52 14.98
C ASP A 250 7.26 -30.65 13.99
N PRO A 251 8.39 -31.12 13.45
CA PRO A 251 9.22 -30.40 12.48
C PRO A 251 8.51 -30.10 11.17
N ASP A 252 7.55 -30.92 10.75
CA ASP A 252 6.88 -30.83 9.44
C ASP A 252 5.82 -29.72 9.38
N THR A 253 5.31 -29.24 10.53
CA THR A 253 4.29 -28.17 10.60
C THR A 253 4.92 -26.76 10.62
N GLU A 254 6.20 -26.64 11.00
CA GLU A 254 6.94 -25.37 10.98
C GLU A 254 7.17 -24.84 9.57
N GLU A 255 7.43 -25.74 8.62
CA GLU A 255 7.72 -25.35 7.23
C GLU A 255 6.54 -24.65 6.54
N GLN A 256 5.33 -25.05 6.86
CA GLN A 256 4.11 -24.50 6.25
C GLN A 256 3.69 -23.14 6.84
N ARG A 257 4.03 -22.86 8.11
CA ARG A 257 3.71 -21.58 8.80
C ARG A 257 4.67 -20.46 8.48
N GLN A 258 5.91 -20.76 8.18
CA GLN A 258 6.96 -19.79 7.89
C GLN A 258 6.84 -19.16 6.49
N GLY A 259 6.07 -19.74 5.57
CA GLY A 259 5.98 -19.32 4.17
C GLY A 259 5.42 -17.92 3.89
N LEU A 260 4.70 -17.27 4.81
CA LEU A 260 4.07 -15.96 4.59
C LEU A 260 4.78 -14.80 5.28
N LEU A 261 5.57 -15.05 6.33
CA LEU A 261 6.33 -14.04 7.08
C LEU A 261 7.84 -14.22 6.96
N SER A 262 8.26 -15.39 6.59
CA SER A 262 9.66 -15.67 6.38
C SER A 262 10.07 -15.14 5.01
N SER A 263 10.48 -13.89 4.98
CA SER A 263 11.67 -13.63 4.19
C SER A 263 12.67 -14.73 4.57
N PRO A 264 13.36 -15.36 3.61
CA PRO A 264 14.35 -16.44 3.84
C PRO A 264 15.47 -16.11 4.84
N VAL A 265 15.50 -14.88 5.38
CA VAL A 265 16.38 -14.38 6.44
C VAL A 265 16.36 -15.26 7.69
N LEU A 266 15.29 -15.99 7.97
CA LEU A 266 15.10 -16.57 9.29
C LEU A 266 15.48 -18.06 9.41
N LYS A 267 15.50 -18.81 8.29
CA LYS A 267 15.93 -20.24 8.34
C LYS A 267 17.44 -20.43 8.45
N ALA A 268 18.25 -19.46 8.03
CA ALA A 268 19.72 -19.56 8.10
C ALA A 268 20.29 -19.30 9.51
N GLN A 269 19.48 -18.90 10.48
CA GLN A 269 19.96 -18.38 11.77
C GLN A 269 19.86 -19.33 12.95
N ASP A 270 19.20 -20.49 12.81
CA ASP A 270 19.13 -21.47 13.91
C ASP A 270 20.44 -22.24 14.11
N SER A 271 21.40 -22.11 13.20
CA SER A 271 22.69 -22.79 13.28
C SER A 271 23.89 -21.90 13.64
N GLN A 272 23.78 -20.60 13.70
CA GLN A 272 24.96 -19.78 13.94
C GLN A 272 24.70 -18.54 14.82
N LYS A 273 25.24 -18.59 16.03
CA LYS A 273 25.38 -17.49 16.97
C LYS A 273 25.95 -16.23 16.29
N ARG A 274 25.20 -15.14 16.34
CA ARG A 274 25.73 -13.76 16.41
C ARG A 274 26.47 -13.18 15.20
N ASP A 275 26.07 -13.53 13.99
CA ASP A 275 26.55 -12.77 12.83
C ASP A 275 25.61 -11.62 12.52
N SER A 276 26.22 -10.46 12.21
CA SER A 276 25.57 -9.16 12.01
C SER A 276 24.30 -9.27 11.13
N VAL A 277 23.22 -8.66 11.56
CA VAL A 277 21.96 -8.46 10.78
C VAL A 277 22.25 -8.04 9.33
N PHE A 278 23.33 -7.30 9.13
CA PHE A 278 23.81 -6.88 7.81
C PHE A 278 24.25 -8.07 6.93
N HIS A 279 24.90 -9.09 7.49
CA HIS A 279 25.30 -10.29 6.73
C HIS A 279 24.09 -11.13 6.30
N SER A 280 23.07 -11.21 7.14
CA SER A 280 21.78 -11.86 6.80
C SER A 280 21.07 -11.13 5.66
N VAL A 281 21.01 -9.80 5.69
CA VAL A 281 20.43 -8.99 4.62
C VAL A 281 21.15 -9.17 3.30
N VAL A 282 22.50 -9.18 3.32
CA VAL A 282 23.32 -9.38 2.11
C VAL A 282 23.19 -10.79 1.58
N ALA A 283 23.12 -11.81 2.43
CA ALA A 283 22.90 -13.19 2.02
C ALA A 283 21.54 -13.35 1.31
N HIS A 284 20.50 -12.67 1.81
CA HIS A 284 19.18 -12.69 1.21
C HIS A 284 19.11 -11.92 -0.12
N LEU A 285 19.78 -10.77 -0.22
CA LEU A 285 19.93 -10.09 -1.51
C LEU A 285 20.61 -10.97 -2.54
N ARG A 286 21.59 -11.80 -2.14
CA ARG A 286 22.21 -12.77 -3.05
C ARG A 286 21.24 -13.87 -3.48
N VAL A 287 20.48 -14.46 -2.54
CA VAL A 287 19.46 -15.46 -2.89
C VAL A 287 18.40 -14.88 -3.81
N LEU A 288 17.95 -13.64 -3.56
CA LEU A 288 17.00 -12.93 -4.44
C LEU A 288 17.60 -12.67 -5.82
N LEU A 289 18.88 -12.28 -5.90
CA LEU A 289 19.58 -12.10 -7.17
C LEU A 289 19.75 -13.43 -7.92
N ASP A 290 20.08 -14.52 -7.23
CA ASP A 290 20.17 -15.86 -7.81
C ASP A 290 18.82 -16.33 -8.36
N ILE A 291 17.72 -16.05 -7.66
CA ILE A 291 16.37 -16.36 -8.14
C ILE A 291 16.07 -15.53 -9.41
N ILE A 292 16.41 -14.25 -9.42
CA ILE A 292 16.18 -13.37 -10.59
C ILE A 292 17.03 -13.81 -11.80
N THR A 293 18.29 -14.22 -11.57
CA THR A 293 19.21 -14.65 -12.63
C THR A 293 18.92 -16.09 -13.10
N GLY A 294 18.42 -16.95 -12.24
CA GLY A 294 18.07 -18.34 -12.55
C GLY A 294 16.68 -18.54 -13.17
N HIS A 295 15.83 -17.50 -13.17
CA HIS A 295 14.45 -17.61 -13.68
C HIS A 295 14.36 -17.23 -15.16
N PRO A 296 13.35 -17.78 -15.88
CA PRO A 296 13.18 -17.50 -17.32
C PRO A 296 12.98 -16.01 -17.57
N ARG A 297 13.39 -15.55 -18.75
CA ARG A 297 13.27 -14.16 -19.23
C ARG A 297 11.90 -13.52 -18.95
N ASN A 298 10.83 -14.30 -18.99
CA ASN A 298 9.47 -13.83 -18.71
C ASN A 298 9.29 -13.28 -17.29
N PHE A 299 9.93 -13.92 -16.28
CA PHE A 299 9.88 -13.46 -14.90
C PHE A 299 10.58 -12.10 -14.72
N SER A 300 11.76 -11.94 -15.30
CA SER A 300 12.49 -10.66 -15.24
C SER A 300 11.73 -9.53 -15.94
N LEU A 301 11.09 -9.81 -17.07
CA LEU A 301 10.23 -8.83 -17.78
C LEU A 301 9.02 -8.42 -16.92
N LEU A 302 8.40 -9.38 -16.24
CA LEU A 302 7.28 -9.09 -15.35
C LEU A 302 7.72 -8.27 -14.13
N LEU A 303 8.86 -8.59 -13.50
CA LEU A 303 9.44 -7.80 -12.42
C LEU A 303 9.74 -6.37 -12.84
N PHE A 304 10.33 -6.19 -14.01
CA PHE A 304 10.60 -4.86 -14.55
C PHE A 304 9.31 -4.07 -14.82
N SER A 305 8.25 -4.75 -15.26
CA SER A 305 6.92 -4.14 -15.36
C SER A 305 6.37 -3.70 -14.00
N PHE A 306 6.52 -4.50 -12.94
CA PHE A 306 6.13 -4.11 -11.58
C PHE A 306 6.92 -2.90 -11.07
N PHE A 307 8.22 -2.84 -11.36
CA PHE A 307 9.05 -1.69 -11.03
C PHE A 307 8.53 -0.42 -11.73
N LEU A 308 8.35 -0.46 -13.04
CA LEU A 308 7.88 0.69 -13.83
C LEU A 308 6.48 1.17 -13.41
N THR A 309 5.55 0.23 -13.17
CA THR A 309 4.19 0.58 -12.76
C THR A 309 4.14 1.13 -11.34
N SER A 310 5.01 0.68 -10.44
CA SER A 310 5.13 1.22 -9.09
C SER A 310 5.75 2.62 -9.10
N LEU A 311 6.79 2.83 -9.91
CA LEU A 311 7.39 4.15 -10.11
C LEU A 311 6.35 5.13 -10.68
N ALA A 312 5.62 4.74 -11.72
CA ALA A 312 4.57 5.56 -12.34
C ALA A 312 3.47 5.92 -11.34
N SER A 313 2.97 4.96 -10.56
CA SER A 313 1.85 5.17 -9.62
C SER A 313 2.16 6.14 -8.47
N SER A 314 3.44 6.53 -8.29
CA SER A 314 3.85 7.55 -7.33
C SER A 314 3.28 8.94 -7.66
N ASP A 315 2.85 9.19 -8.90
CA ASP A 315 2.14 10.40 -9.31
C ASP A 315 0.81 10.64 -8.58
N THR A 316 0.17 9.55 -8.11
CA THR A 316 -1.12 9.64 -7.41
C THR A 316 -1.02 10.39 -6.09
N LYS A 317 0.15 10.44 -5.47
CA LYS A 317 0.41 11.22 -4.25
C LYS A 317 0.38 12.72 -4.51
N LEU A 318 0.79 13.15 -5.70
CA LEU A 318 0.81 14.55 -6.12
C LEU A 318 -0.54 15.04 -6.66
N LEU A 319 -1.49 14.15 -6.93
CA LEU A 319 -2.72 14.47 -7.65
C LEU A 319 -3.52 15.59 -6.98
N VAL A 320 -3.60 15.61 -5.66
CA VAL A 320 -4.30 16.67 -4.90
C VAL A 320 -3.63 18.03 -5.11
N GLN A 321 -2.29 18.08 -5.00
CA GLN A 321 -1.52 19.32 -5.23
C GLN A 321 -1.63 19.78 -6.67
N TYR A 322 -1.55 18.84 -7.62
CA TYR A 322 -1.71 19.13 -9.05
C TYR A 322 -3.05 19.79 -9.34
N ILE A 323 -4.16 19.21 -8.83
CA ILE A 323 -5.51 19.77 -9.02
C ILE A 323 -5.60 21.15 -8.37
N SER A 324 -5.16 21.28 -7.12
CA SER A 324 -5.22 22.52 -6.35
C SER A 324 -4.37 23.63 -6.97
N GLY A 325 -3.11 23.32 -7.35
CA GLY A 325 -2.19 24.32 -7.93
C GLY A 325 -2.55 24.74 -9.36
N ARG A 326 -2.97 23.79 -10.22
CA ARG A 326 -3.26 24.07 -11.63
C ARG A 326 -4.57 24.78 -11.86
N TYR A 327 -5.63 24.42 -11.09
CA TYR A 327 -6.99 24.96 -11.30
C TYR A 327 -7.42 25.94 -10.21
N HIS A 328 -6.50 26.30 -9.30
CA HIS A 328 -6.78 27.19 -8.16
C HIS A 328 -7.93 26.71 -7.26
N TRP A 329 -8.13 25.38 -7.20
CA TRP A 329 -9.14 24.77 -6.35
C TRP A 329 -8.66 24.67 -4.90
N THR A 330 -9.64 24.71 -3.98
CA THR A 330 -9.34 24.40 -2.58
C THR A 330 -8.97 22.93 -2.43
N PHE A 331 -8.15 22.61 -1.45
CA PHE A 331 -7.81 21.22 -1.15
C PHE A 331 -9.05 20.37 -0.82
N ALA A 332 -10.06 20.96 -0.19
CA ALA A 332 -11.35 20.31 0.06
C ALA A 332 -12.04 19.88 -1.24
N SER A 333 -12.13 20.79 -2.22
CA SER A 333 -12.73 20.48 -3.53
C SER A 333 -11.96 19.39 -4.28
N ALA A 334 -10.63 19.45 -4.24
CA ALA A 334 -9.78 18.41 -4.81
C ALA A 334 -10.00 17.03 -4.13
N GLY A 335 -10.18 17.00 -2.81
CA GLY A 335 -10.47 15.79 -2.05
C GLY A 335 -11.82 15.16 -2.43
N TYR A 336 -12.87 15.96 -2.65
CA TYR A 336 -14.15 15.43 -3.15
C TYR A 336 -14.01 14.81 -4.55
N LEU A 337 -13.19 15.39 -5.42
CA LEU A 337 -12.91 14.81 -6.73
C LEU A 337 -12.17 13.46 -6.61
N LEU A 338 -11.22 13.34 -5.66
CA LEU A 338 -10.56 12.07 -5.38
C LEU A 338 -11.54 11.01 -4.87
N SER A 339 -12.52 11.38 -4.05
CA SER A 339 -13.58 10.48 -3.63
C SER A 339 -14.42 10.01 -4.82
N GLY A 340 -14.73 10.90 -5.76
CA GLY A 340 -15.39 10.53 -7.02
C GLY A 340 -14.57 9.50 -7.83
N LYS A 341 -13.25 9.70 -7.96
CA LYS A 341 -12.34 8.71 -8.55
C LYS A 341 -12.40 7.35 -7.81
N ALA A 342 -12.45 7.38 -6.47
CA ALA A 342 -12.51 6.15 -5.68
C ALA A 342 -13.83 5.37 -5.86
N VAL A 343 -14.96 6.06 -6.09
CA VAL A 343 -16.24 5.42 -6.47
C VAL A 343 -16.06 4.62 -7.77
N VAL A 344 -15.42 5.23 -8.78
CA VAL A 344 -15.17 4.55 -10.07
C VAL A 344 -14.27 3.33 -9.86
N ASN A 345 -13.20 3.43 -9.06
CA ASN A 345 -12.34 2.30 -8.73
C ASN A 345 -13.12 1.18 -8.01
N PHE A 346 -13.94 1.54 -7.04
CA PHE A 346 -14.77 0.57 -6.31
C PHE A 346 -15.73 -0.17 -7.24
N LEU A 347 -16.45 0.54 -8.09
CA LEU A 347 -17.37 -0.05 -9.06
C LEU A 347 -16.63 -0.93 -10.07
N LEU A 348 -15.47 -0.49 -10.55
CA LEU A 348 -14.64 -1.27 -11.45
C LEU A 348 -14.25 -2.61 -10.83
N LEU A 349 -13.69 -2.60 -9.63
CA LEU A 349 -13.12 -3.78 -8.98
C LEU A 349 -14.18 -4.71 -8.40
N SER A 350 -15.31 -4.17 -7.89
CA SER A 350 -16.38 -4.98 -7.30
C SER A 350 -17.39 -5.51 -8.29
N VAL A 351 -17.60 -4.81 -9.42
CA VAL A 351 -18.66 -5.14 -10.38
C VAL A 351 -18.11 -5.52 -11.75
N ILE A 352 -17.25 -4.69 -12.34
CA ILE A 352 -16.81 -4.87 -13.73
C ILE A 352 -15.79 -6.01 -13.83
N VAL A 353 -14.74 -6.00 -13.01
CA VAL A 353 -13.68 -7.03 -13.06
C VAL A 353 -14.22 -8.43 -12.80
N PRO A 354 -15.06 -8.71 -11.78
CA PRO A 354 -15.63 -10.05 -11.60
C PRO A 354 -16.53 -10.50 -12.76
N ARG A 355 -17.27 -9.57 -13.40
CA ARG A 355 -18.05 -9.89 -14.60
C ARG A 355 -17.16 -10.24 -15.78
N VAL A 356 -16.06 -9.50 -15.98
CA VAL A 356 -15.09 -9.78 -17.05
C VAL A 356 -14.43 -11.13 -16.85
N LEU A 357 -14.00 -11.45 -15.63
CA LEU A 357 -13.38 -12.74 -15.31
C LEU A 357 -14.33 -13.94 -15.49
N ARG A 358 -15.64 -13.74 -15.25
CA ARG A 358 -16.66 -14.77 -15.46
C ARG A 358 -17.17 -14.87 -16.92
N SER A 359 -16.76 -13.96 -17.78
CA SER A 359 -17.22 -13.94 -19.18
C SER A 359 -16.67 -15.14 -19.95
N PRO A 360 -17.50 -15.78 -20.79
CA PRO A 360 -17.05 -16.89 -21.68
C PRO A 360 -15.92 -16.48 -22.64
N ARG A 361 -15.80 -15.18 -22.94
CA ARG A 361 -14.67 -14.65 -23.74
C ARG A 361 -13.34 -14.73 -23.00
N PHE A 362 -13.34 -14.66 -21.66
CA PHE A 362 -12.15 -14.86 -20.85
C PHE A 362 -11.77 -16.35 -20.78
N ALA A 363 -12.77 -17.23 -20.59
CA ALA A 363 -12.59 -18.68 -20.53
C ALA A 363 -12.25 -19.32 -21.90
N GLY A 364 -12.73 -18.72 -23.02
CA GLY A 364 -12.54 -19.23 -24.38
C GLY A 364 -11.25 -18.80 -25.08
N SER A 365 -10.37 -18.02 -24.41
CA SER A 365 -9.16 -17.44 -25.04
C SER A 365 -7.95 -18.39 -25.07
N GLY A 366 -8.13 -19.68 -25.18
CA GLY A 366 -7.09 -20.70 -25.45
C GLY A 366 -6.13 -20.96 -24.27
N SER A 367 -5.60 -19.95 -23.61
CA SER A 367 -4.88 -20.05 -22.34
C SER A 367 -5.22 -18.86 -21.46
N ILE A 368 -5.42 -19.10 -20.17
CA ILE A 368 -5.69 -18.06 -19.14
C ILE A 368 -4.59 -17.00 -19.16
N ASP A 369 -3.35 -17.39 -19.45
CA ASP A 369 -2.20 -16.50 -19.49
C ASP A 369 -2.31 -15.46 -20.61
N ARG A 370 -2.74 -15.86 -21.81
CA ARG A 370 -2.97 -14.92 -22.93
C ARG A 370 -4.09 -13.92 -22.61
N ALA A 371 -5.12 -14.37 -21.92
CA ALA A 371 -6.19 -13.47 -21.46
C ALA A 371 -5.64 -12.45 -20.44
N ASN A 372 -4.90 -12.89 -19.43
CA ASN A 372 -4.29 -12.01 -18.45
C ASN A 372 -3.32 -10.99 -19.06
N ILE A 373 -2.49 -11.40 -20.04
CA ILE A 373 -1.59 -10.48 -20.78
C ILE A 373 -2.41 -9.45 -21.56
N LYS A 374 -3.47 -9.86 -22.26
CA LYS A 374 -4.34 -8.94 -23.02
C LYS A 374 -5.01 -7.91 -22.09
N PHE A 375 -5.59 -8.36 -20.97
CA PHE A 375 -6.25 -7.45 -20.02
C PHE A 375 -5.26 -6.57 -19.26
N ALA A 376 -4.06 -7.07 -18.92
CA ALA A 376 -2.99 -6.25 -18.36
C ALA A 376 -2.57 -5.14 -19.34
N ASN A 377 -2.35 -5.48 -20.61
CA ASN A 377 -2.03 -4.48 -21.64
C ASN A 377 -3.19 -3.49 -21.86
N LEU A 378 -4.45 -3.94 -21.83
CA LEU A 378 -5.60 -3.04 -21.92
C LEU A 378 -5.61 -2.05 -20.75
N CYS A 379 -5.40 -2.52 -19.51
CA CYS A 379 -5.31 -1.65 -18.33
C CYS A 379 -4.16 -0.64 -18.46
N LEU A 380 -3.00 -1.07 -18.97
CA LEU A 380 -1.87 -0.16 -19.19
C LEU A 380 -2.17 0.87 -20.27
N VAL A 381 -2.79 0.49 -21.40
CA VAL A 381 -3.19 1.44 -22.45
C VAL A 381 -4.14 2.50 -21.88
N VAL A 382 -5.13 2.06 -21.10
CA VAL A 382 -6.08 2.97 -20.44
C VAL A 382 -5.36 3.87 -19.43
N SER A 383 -4.38 3.35 -18.68
CA SER A 383 -3.54 4.16 -17.77
C SER A 383 -2.72 5.21 -18.53
N VAL A 384 -2.13 4.84 -19.69
CA VAL A 384 -1.42 5.80 -20.56
C VAL A 384 -2.36 6.90 -21.02
N MET A 385 -3.53 6.54 -21.56
CA MET A 385 -4.51 7.53 -22.02
C MET A 385 -4.95 8.47 -20.91
N GLY A 386 -5.23 7.92 -19.73
CA GLY A 386 -5.60 8.69 -18.54
C GLY A 386 -4.46 9.61 -18.08
N ALA A 387 -3.23 9.11 -17.93
CA ALA A 387 -2.09 9.90 -17.51
C ALA A 387 -1.76 11.02 -18.51
N MET A 388 -1.73 10.71 -19.81
CA MET A 388 -1.53 11.71 -20.86
C MET A 388 -2.65 12.74 -20.89
N GLY A 389 -3.91 12.30 -20.71
CA GLY A 389 -5.05 13.20 -20.61
C GLY A 389 -4.94 14.15 -19.42
N ILE A 390 -4.53 13.66 -18.23
CA ILE A 390 -4.28 14.51 -17.05
C ILE A 390 -3.13 15.49 -17.33
N ALA A 391 -2.06 15.03 -17.95
CA ALA A 391 -0.89 15.87 -18.25
C ALA A 391 -1.22 17.07 -19.12
N VAL A 392 -2.04 16.88 -20.18
CA VAL A 392 -2.43 17.95 -21.13
C VAL A 392 -3.66 18.73 -20.71
N ALA A 393 -4.41 18.30 -19.68
CA ALA A 393 -5.65 18.91 -19.26
C ALA A 393 -5.42 20.37 -18.84
N ALA A 394 -5.77 21.32 -19.68
CA ALA A 394 -5.74 22.74 -19.35
C ALA A 394 -6.95 23.14 -18.49
N GLU A 395 -8.08 22.50 -18.70
CA GLU A 395 -9.36 22.78 -18.06
C GLU A 395 -9.88 21.56 -17.29
N ILE A 396 -10.70 21.84 -16.27
CA ILE A 396 -11.28 20.80 -15.39
C ILE A 396 -12.17 19.82 -16.17
N TRP A 397 -12.83 20.26 -17.22
CA TRP A 397 -13.68 19.43 -18.07
C TRP A 397 -12.91 18.34 -18.82
N ILE A 398 -11.62 18.55 -19.08
CA ILE A 398 -10.72 17.56 -19.67
C ILE A 398 -10.11 16.70 -18.57
N LEU A 399 -9.81 17.30 -17.42
CA LEU A 399 -9.21 16.59 -16.28
C LEU A 399 -10.14 15.49 -15.73
N VAL A 400 -11.42 15.81 -15.48
CA VAL A 400 -12.35 14.88 -14.84
C VAL A 400 -12.52 13.58 -15.63
N PRO A 401 -12.84 13.57 -16.93
CA PRO A 401 -12.91 12.35 -17.70
C PRO A 401 -11.55 11.62 -17.79
N SER A 402 -10.43 12.36 -17.91
CA SER A 402 -9.09 11.77 -17.94
C SER A 402 -8.75 11.06 -16.63
N LEU A 403 -9.16 11.63 -15.50
CA LEU A 403 -9.00 11.04 -14.18
C LEU A 403 -9.83 9.75 -14.02
N PHE A 404 -11.04 9.72 -14.56
CA PHE A 404 -11.87 8.51 -14.54
C PHE A 404 -11.30 7.43 -15.46
N VAL A 405 -10.79 7.79 -16.64
CA VAL A 405 -10.07 6.85 -17.51
C VAL A 405 -8.85 6.31 -16.79
N TYR A 406 -8.05 7.16 -16.15
CA TYR A 406 -6.91 6.74 -15.35
C TYR A 406 -7.29 5.78 -14.21
N ALA A 407 -8.43 6.02 -13.56
CA ALA A 407 -8.96 5.14 -12.53
C ALA A 407 -9.26 3.72 -13.04
N VAL A 408 -9.71 3.56 -14.30
CA VAL A 408 -9.98 2.24 -14.89
C VAL A 408 -8.70 1.39 -14.98
N GLY A 409 -7.53 2.00 -15.14
CA GLY A 409 -6.24 1.32 -15.12
C GLY A 409 -5.87 0.66 -13.78
N SER A 410 -6.55 1.02 -12.68
CA SER A 410 -6.29 0.46 -11.32
C SER A 410 -6.55 -1.05 -11.19
N ALA A 411 -7.19 -1.69 -12.17
CA ALA A 411 -7.36 -3.15 -12.22
C ALA A 411 -6.08 -3.92 -12.61
N LEU A 412 -5.04 -3.23 -13.09
CA LEU A 412 -3.78 -3.83 -13.54
C LEU A 412 -3.16 -4.86 -12.56
N PRO A 413 -3.07 -4.60 -11.24
CA PRO A 413 -2.48 -5.53 -10.30
C PRO A 413 -3.15 -6.91 -10.28
N ILE A 414 -4.46 -6.99 -10.54
CA ILE A 414 -5.20 -8.26 -10.54
C ILE A 414 -4.67 -9.18 -11.64
N PHE A 415 -4.49 -8.65 -12.85
CA PHE A 415 -4.03 -9.43 -14.00
C PHE A 415 -2.53 -9.73 -13.93
N THR A 416 -1.71 -8.78 -13.49
CA THR A 416 -0.26 -8.98 -13.37
C THR A 416 0.13 -9.93 -12.24
N LEU A 417 -0.57 -9.89 -11.09
CA LEU A 417 -0.37 -10.86 -10.01
C LEU A 417 -0.90 -12.25 -10.38
N SER A 418 -1.96 -12.33 -11.20
CA SER A 418 -2.44 -13.61 -11.74
C SER A 418 -1.40 -14.25 -12.67
N LEU A 419 -0.70 -13.45 -13.49
CA LEU A 419 0.40 -13.94 -14.34
C LEU A 419 1.57 -14.51 -13.54
N LEU A 420 1.81 -14.01 -12.33
CA LEU A 420 2.90 -14.49 -11.48
C LEU A 420 2.78 -15.98 -11.13
N LYS A 421 1.54 -16.48 -10.99
CA LYS A 421 1.23 -17.90 -10.71
C LYS A 421 1.13 -18.76 -11.96
N SER A 422 1.39 -18.20 -13.14
CA SER A 422 1.32 -18.91 -14.41
C SER A 422 2.50 -19.88 -14.58
N PRO A 423 2.28 -21.09 -15.09
CA PRO A 423 3.36 -22.03 -15.42
C PRO A 423 4.32 -21.48 -16.49
N SER A 424 3.89 -20.48 -17.27
CA SER A 424 4.74 -19.79 -18.27
C SER A 424 5.82 -18.90 -17.59
N ILE A 425 5.66 -18.55 -16.32
CA ILE A 425 6.54 -17.61 -15.60
C ILE A 425 7.26 -18.34 -14.44
N SER A 426 6.54 -19.19 -13.70
CA SER A 426 7.09 -20.00 -12.62
C SER A 426 7.05 -21.47 -13.03
N PRO A 427 8.15 -22.06 -13.51
CA PRO A 427 8.19 -23.48 -13.87
C PRO A 427 7.97 -24.34 -12.62
N ARG A 428 6.94 -25.18 -12.68
CA ARG A 428 6.51 -26.09 -11.61
C ARG A 428 7.61 -27.13 -11.35
N LYS A 429 8.34 -27.00 -10.26
CA LYS A 429 9.12 -28.09 -9.67
C LYS A 429 8.22 -28.83 -8.67
N SER A 430 8.44 -30.14 -8.51
CA SER A 430 7.67 -31.14 -7.73
C SER A 430 6.87 -30.63 -6.52
N ASP A 431 5.73 -31.24 -6.26
CA ASP A 431 4.60 -30.78 -5.41
C ASP A 431 4.92 -30.40 -3.95
N ASP A 432 6.02 -30.86 -3.37
CA ASP A 432 6.39 -30.61 -1.97
C ASP A 432 7.21 -29.31 -1.76
N GLU A 433 7.79 -28.73 -2.81
CA GLU A 433 8.63 -27.53 -2.74
C GLU A 433 7.87 -26.22 -3.10
N ASN A 434 6.61 -26.34 -3.56
CA ASN A 434 5.86 -25.26 -4.20
C ASN A 434 5.42 -24.13 -3.24
N SER A 435 5.12 -24.41 -1.97
CA SER A 435 4.59 -23.39 -1.05
C SER A 435 5.65 -22.36 -0.65
N ASN A 436 6.91 -22.81 -0.51
CA ASN A 436 8.02 -21.94 -0.15
C ASN A 436 8.44 -21.03 -1.33
N VAL A 437 8.47 -21.58 -2.55
CA VAL A 437 8.87 -20.84 -3.77
C VAL A 437 7.86 -19.73 -4.10
N ASP A 438 6.56 -19.99 -3.98
CA ASP A 438 5.50 -18.98 -4.23
C ASP A 438 5.61 -17.81 -3.25
N SER A 439 5.92 -18.07 -1.98
CA SER A 439 6.12 -17.02 -0.98
C SER A 439 7.32 -16.13 -1.29
N HIS A 440 8.44 -16.73 -1.75
CA HIS A 440 9.63 -15.97 -2.14
C HIS A 440 9.40 -15.09 -3.37
N ILE A 441 8.71 -15.62 -4.38
CA ILE A 441 8.35 -14.88 -5.60
C ILE A 441 7.50 -13.65 -5.25
N PHE A 442 6.50 -13.80 -4.37
CA PHE A 442 5.67 -12.69 -3.94
C PHE A 442 6.45 -11.63 -3.16
N SER A 443 7.38 -12.05 -2.29
CA SER A 443 8.27 -11.14 -1.55
C SER A 443 9.18 -10.34 -2.48
N ILE A 444 9.72 -10.97 -3.54
CA ILE A 444 10.52 -10.29 -4.57
C ILE A 444 9.68 -9.21 -5.27
N VAL A 445 8.45 -9.53 -5.66
CA VAL A 445 7.56 -8.57 -6.33
C VAL A 445 7.27 -7.37 -5.42
N MET A 446 6.99 -7.60 -4.14
CA MET A 446 6.74 -6.52 -3.18
C MET A 446 7.99 -5.65 -2.99
N LEU A 447 9.17 -6.26 -2.86
CA LEU A 447 10.44 -5.53 -2.76
C LEU A 447 10.70 -4.66 -4.01
N VAL A 448 10.52 -5.22 -5.20
CA VAL A 448 10.68 -4.47 -6.47
C VAL A 448 9.70 -3.31 -6.57
N LYS A 449 8.45 -3.50 -6.15
CA LYS A 449 7.45 -2.41 -6.08
C LYS A 449 7.86 -1.33 -5.09
N THR A 450 8.38 -1.70 -3.92
CA THR A 450 8.86 -0.73 -2.92
C THR A 450 10.04 0.07 -3.44
N VAL A 451 10.99 -0.57 -4.13
CA VAL A 451 12.10 0.14 -4.80
C VAL A 451 11.57 1.08 -5.89
N GLY A 452 10.58 0.66 -6.68
CA GLY A 452 9.91 1.52 -7.65
C GLY A 452 9.29 2.76 -7.02
N SER A 453 8.58 2.61 -5.89
CA SER A 453 7.99 3.74 -5.15
C SER A 453 9.05 4.62 -4.49
N LEU A 454 10.14 4.02 -3.98
CA LEU A 454 11.25 4.73 -3.34
C LEU A 454 11.95 5.69 -4.33
N LEU A 455 12.11 5.27 -5.57
CA LEU A 455 12.66 6.12 -6.63
C LEU A 455 11.57 7.04 -7.22
N GLY A 456 10.34 6.55 -7.32
CA GLY A 456 9.22 7.27 -7.90
C GLY A 456 8.81 8.50 -7.10
N ALA A 457 8.71 8.41 -5.78
CA ALA A 457 8.23 9.51 -4.94
C ALA A 457 9.11 10.78 -5.07
N PRO A 458 10.44 10.72 -4.87
CA PRO A 458 11.29 11.90 -5.04
C PRO A 458 11.36 12.37 -6.50
N LEU A 459 11.36 11.45 -7.47
CA LEU A 459 11.37 11.79 -8.89
C LEU A 459 10.12 12.60 -9.26
N MET A 460 8.93 12.12 -8.90
CA MET A 460 7.66 12.80 -9.22
C MET A 460 7.56 14.16 -8.51
N ALA A 461 8.03 14.26 -7.26
CA ALA A 461 8.10 15.53 -6.54
C ALA A 461 9.05 16.53 -7.23
N ALA A 462 10.24 16.10 -7.63
CA ALA A 462 11.19 16.94 -8.36
C ALA A 462 10.63 17.42 -9.71
N LEU A 463 9.96 16.54 -10.46
CA LEU A 463 9.30 16.87 -11.71
C LEU A 463 8.14 17.87 -11.51
N TRP A 464 7.39 17.72 -10.43
CA TRP A 464 6.33 18.66 -10.07
C TRP A 464 6.88 20.05 -9.77
N VAL A 465 7.91 20.12 -8.91
CA VAL A 465 8.59 21.38 -8.56
C VAL A 465 9.15 22.07 -9.80
N HIS A 466 9.82 21.31 -10.67
CA HIS A 466 10.33 21.83 -11.95
C HIS A 466 9.20 22.27 -12.89
N GLY A 467 8.10 21.51 -12.92
CA GLY A 467 6.92 21.87 -13.71
C GLY A 467 6.29 23.20 -13.29
N ILE A 468 6.26 23.49 -11.98
CA ILE A 468 5.76 24.75 -11.44
C ILE A 468 6.63 25.94 -11.89
N THR A 469 7.97 25.79 -11.88
CA THR A 469 8.87 26.88 -12.31
C THR A 469 8.75 27.20 -13.79
N THR A 470 8.48 26.19 -14.62
CA THR A 470 8.38 26.36 -16.08
C THR A 470 6.99 26.81 -16.52
N GLY A 471 5.94 26.38 -15.78
CA GLY A 471 4.54 26.72 -16.06
C GLY A 471 3.93 26.00 -17.27
N GLY A 472 2.68 26.32 -17.59
CA GLY A 472 1.99 25.81 -18.76
C GLY A 472 1.84 24.28 -18.78
N LEU A 473 2.23 23.63 -19.89
CA LEU A 473 2.18 22.17 -20.05
C LEU A 473 3.21 21.44 -19.17
N ALA A 474 4.27 22.11 -18.72
CA ALA A 474 5.29 21.52 -17.87
C ALA A 474 4.74 21.11 -16.49
N LEU A 475 3.65 21.69 -16.02
CA LEU A 475 2.93 21.24 -14.82
C LEU A 475 2.49 19.79 -14.92
N GLY A 476 2.24 19.27 -16.12
CA GLY A 476 1.87 17.87 -16.38
C GLY A 476 3.04 16.91 -16.44
N THR A 477 4.29 17.36 -16.28
CA THR A 477 5.51 16.54 -16.45
C THR A 477 5.49 15.23 -15.63
N PRO A 478 5.06 15.18 -14.36
CA PRO A 478 4.96 13.93 -13.61
C PRO A 478 4.08 12.89 -14.33
N TYR A 479 2.94 13.32 -14.88
CA TYR A 479 2.01 12.43 -15.59
C TYR A 479 2.51 12.03 -16.97
N PHE A 480 3.29 12.87 -17.66
CA PHE A 480 3.99 12.48 -18.89
C PHE A 480 5.01 11.37 -18.61
N VAL A 481 5.77 11.49 -17.53
CA VAL A 481 6.74 10.44 -17.13
C VAL A 481 6.00 9.17 -16.72
N SER A 482 4.91 9.26 -15.96
CA SER A 482 4.08 8.09 -15.63
C SER A 482 3.55 7.41 -16.90
N GLY A 483 3.03 8.17 -17.85
CA GLY A 483 2.55 7.67 -19.14
C GLY A 483 3.65 6.96 -19.93
N THR A 484 4.87 7.49 -19.96
CA THR A 484 6.03 6.84 -20.63
C THR A 484 6.43 5.56 -19.92
N CYS A 485 6.43 5.51 -18.59
CA CYS A 485 6.66 4.28 -17.82
C CYS A 485 5.61 3.20 -18.14
N TYR A 486 4.33 3.57 -18.23
CA TYR A 486 3.28 2.63 -18.63
C TYR A 486 3.44 2.16 -20.08
N LEU A 487 3.87 3.02 -21.02
CA LEU A 487 4.17 2.61 -22.41
C LEU A 487 5.31 1.58 -22.46
N ILE A 488 6.38 1.80 -21.70
CA ILE A 488 7.48 0.82 -21.61
C ILE A 488 6.97 -0.48 -20.98
N ALA A 489 6.11 -0.40 -19.95
CA ALA A 489 5.51 -1.57 -19.33
C ALA A 489 4.64 -2.38 -20.30
N ILE A 490 3.92 -1.74 -21.25
CA ILE A 490 3.20 -2.43 -22.34
C ILE A 490 4.19 -3.24 -23.18
N GLY A 491 5.31 -2.64 -23.58
CA GLY A 491 6.35 -3.32 -24.34
C GLY A 491 6.90 -4.55 -23.62
N THR A 492 7.17 -4.43 -22.30
CA THR A 492 7.69 -5.54 -21.49
C THR A 492 6.66 -6.66 -21.33
N ILE A 493 5.40 -6.36 -21.01
CA ILE A 493 4.34 -7.37 -20.85
C ILE A 493 4.01 -8.03 -22.19
N SER A 494 3.98 -7.27 -23.29
CA SER A 494 3.74 -7.82 -24.64
C SER A 494 4.86 -8.75 -25.11
N SER A 495 6.08 -8.58 -24.57
CA SER A 495 7.25 -9.43 -24.87
C SER A 495 7.24 -10.76 -24.12
N ILE A 496 6.33 -10.94 -23.15
CA ILE A 496 6.16 -12.20 -22.41
C ILE A 496 5.53 -13.23 -23.35
N LYS A 497 6.25 -14.33 -23.56
CA LYS A 497 5.75 -15.46 -24.36
C LYS A 497 4.85 -16.32 -23.48
N ALA A 498 3.54 -16.34 -23.79
CA ALA A 498 2.62 -17.33 -23.24
C ALA A 498 2.85 -18.68 -23.93
N LEU A 499 3.03 -19.72 -23.13
CA LEU A 499 3.10 -21.11 -23.60
C LEU A 499 1.74 -21.60 -24.09
#